data_9bbea944a7e500f0b175c274bcf93b94
#
_entry.id   9bbea944a7e500f0b175c274bcf93b94
#
_cell.length_a   1.000
_cell.length_b   1.000
_cell.length_c   1.000
_cell.angle_alpha   90.00
_cell.angle_beta   90.00
_cell.angle_gamma   90.00
#
_symmetry.space_group_name_H-M   'P 1'
#
loop_
_entity.id
_entity.type
_entity.pdbx_description
1 polymer ?
#
loop_
_entity_poly.entity_id
_entity_poly.type
_entity_poly.pdbx_seq_one_letter_code
_entity_poly.pdbx_strand_id
1 'polypeptide(L)'
;MTLHNILLVARREFAQVVQLKSFWLTLLLIPVALALGPLFGDSLEDDEPVRVVVIDHAGGGAATALEARFAFEQDRGTLQSLSRYVRRHGLERADARAPWARHDRWYTPADVMAFRQAGGLDGALAKIERVKPDSIPAFDKPATRYDLARAAGALASAQGAALEREANNLVQASKDAPKGARADMVLLVGERYPADPTIRIWANEQPAASFIASVQEVLTAELRQRMLTESGLSPQQAMAVQSAAPALAVTTPPPGGGAREALLVRSIVPLALAYILMMGLMLSGSWMLQGAIEERSKKLLESVLACITPEELMYGKLLGALGIGLSMLTAWLGAAVIVAFATQGAIADMIRPALAPVTSPGAILTLIYFFIMGYISISIIFVAIGALSDSMSEAQGYLMPVILAILLPVTFLIQAILSGNSGPLVPLLTWVPIWTPFTVLARLGSGISTFEVIGAAVVLAGFVVLEMMLLARLFRQSLLAQGQKPGFKALLERLRPERET
;
A
#
# COMPACT_ATOMS: atom_id res chain seq x y z
N MET A 1 35.38 8.69 -27.93
CA MET A 1 34.08 8.94 -27.32
C MET A 1 34.09 10.32 -26.69
N THR A 2 33.24 11.22 -27.14
CA THR A 2 33.13 12.55 -26.58
C THR A 2 31.87 12.63 -25.69
N LEU A 3 32.06 13.00 -24.44
CA LEU A 3 30.95 13.16 -23.49
C LEU A 3 29.90 14.15 -24.01
N HIS A 4 30.34 15.13 -24.80
CA HIS A 4 29.52 16.13 -25.45
C HIS A 4 28.47 15.51 -26.37
N ASN A 5 28.88 14.57 -27.25
CA ASN A 5 27.97 13.88 -28.17
C ASN A 5 26.92 13.05 -27.42
N ILE A 6 27.33 12.32 -26.36
CA ILE A 6 26.43 11.54 -25.51
C ILE A 6 25.37 12.44 -24.90
N LEU A 7 25.75 13.60 -24.34
CA LEU A 7 24.82 14.56 -23.75
C LEU A 7 23.89 15.19 -24.78
N LEU A 8 24.37 15.49 -25.99
CA LEU A 8 23.53 15.99 -27.07
C LEU A 8 22.45 15.00 -27.48
N VAL A 9 22.84 13.72 -27.62
CA VAL A 9 21.87 12.64 -27.91
C VAL A 9 20.89 12.48 -26.76
N ALA A 10 21.36 12.45 -25.51
CA ALA A 10 20.50 12.32 -24.34
C ALA A 10 19.48 13.46 -24.24
N ARG A 11 19.92 14.69 -24.48
CA ARG A 11 19.03 15.86 -24.52
C ARG A 11 18.00 15.76 -25.64
N ARG A 12 18.40 15.29 -26.83
CA ARG A 12 17.47 15.08 -27.95
C ARG A 12 16.41 14.05 -27.61
N GLU A 13 16.80 12.88 -27.11
CA GLU A 13 15.88 11.80 -26.70
C GLU A 13 14.90 12.26 -25.63
N PHE A 14 15.42 12.92 -24.60
CA PHE A 14 14.60 13.49 -23.54
C PHE A 14 13.59 14.52 -24.07
N ALA A 15 14.05 15.46 -24.89
CA ALA A 15 13.21 16.51 -25.48
C ALA A 15 12.11 15.94 -26.37
N GLN A 16 12.41 14.91 -27.16
CA GLN A 16 11.40 14.25 -28.00
C GLN A 16 10.25 13.68 -27.19
N VAL A 17 10.53 13.02 -26.05
CA VAL A 17 9.49 12.44 -25.18
C VAL A 17 8.73 13.52 -24.44
N VAL A 18 9.39 14.55 -23.90
CA VAL A 18 8.75 15.64 -23.17
C VAL A 18 7.82 16.47 -24.06
N GLN A 19 8.04 16.52 -25.38
CA GLN A 19 7.15 17.19 -26.35
C GLN A 19 5.87 16.40 -26.62
N LEU A 20 5.78 15.11 -26.25
CA LEU A 20 4.59 14.30 -26.43
C LEU A 20 3.53 14.68 -25.39
N LYS A 21 2.29 14.91 -25.86
CA LYS A 21 1.16 15.15 -24.95
C LYS A 21 0.90 13.97 -24.01
N SER A 22 1.13 12.74 -24.48
CA SER A 22 0.99 11.52 -23.71
C SER A 22 1.96 11.46 -22.52
N PHE A 23 3.16 12.01 -22.63
CA PHE A 23 4.11 12.13 -21.52
C PHE A 23 3.51 12.94 -20.36
N TRP A 24 2.99 14.14 -20.64
CA TRP A 24 2.40 15.00 -19.62
C TRP A 24 1.14 14.41 -19.01
N LEU A 25 0.30 13.77 -19.84
CA LEU A 25 -0.91 13.09 -19.34
C LEU A 25 -0.52 11.99 -18.34
N THR A 26 0.49 11.19 -18.65
CA THR A 26 0.96 10.11 -17.77
C THR A 26 1.67 10.66 -16.53
N LEU A 27 2.52 11.67 -16.71
CA LEU A 27 3.26 12.30 -15.62
C LEU A 27 2.31 12.91 -14.57
N LEU A 28 1.23 13.54 -15.01
CA LEU A 28 0.26 14.21 -14.14
C LEU A 28 -0.80 13.30 -13.57
N LEU A 29 -0.99 12.09 -14.12
CA LEU A 29 -2.06 11.18 -13.71
C LEU A 29 -2.00 10.86 -12.20
N ILE A 30 -0.85 10.47 -11.67
CA ILE A 30 -0.69 10.14 -10.25
C ILE A 30 -0.77 11.40 -9.36
N PRO A 31 -0.05 12.50 -9.64
CA PRO A 31 -0.23 13.75 -8.89
C PRO A 31 -1.67 14.26 -8.83
N VAL A 32 -2.37 14.24 -9.97
CA VAL A 32 -3.78 14.65 -10.03
C VAL A 32 -4.67 13.68 -9.23
N ALA A 33 -4.48 12.37 -9.36
CA ALA A 33 -5.22 11.38 -8.58
C ALA A 33 -5.00 11.58 -7.07
N LEU A 34 -3.76 11.84 -6.64
CA LEU A 34 -3.45 12.12 -5.23
C LEU A 34 -4.05 13.45 -4.77
N ALA A 35 -4.05 14.48 -5.61
CA ALA A 35 -4.63 15.78 -5.28
C ALA A 35 -6.16 15.75 -5.22
N LEU A 36 -6.80 14.92 -6.06
CA LEU A 36 -8.25 14.72 -6.07
C LEU A 36 -8.73 13.74 -4.99
N GLY A 37 -7.84 12.87 -4.49
CA GLY A 37 -8.16 11.86 -3.47
C GLY A 37 -8.91 12.43 -2.26
N PRO A 38 -8.48 13.55 -1.65
CA PRO A 38 -9.21 14.18 -0.55
C PRO A 38 -10.61 14.66 -0.90
N LEU A 39 -10.85 15.07 -2.17
CA LEU A 39 -12.17 15.52 -2.63
C LEU A 39 -13.16 14.36 -2.82
N PHE A 40 -12.64 13.17 -3.11
CA PHE A 40 -13.45 11.96 -3.28
C PHE A 40 -13.46 11.09 -2.02
N GLY A 41 -12.49 11.25 -1.11
CA GLY A 41 -12.40 10.50 0.14
C GLY A 41 -13.66 10.63 0.97
N ASP A 42 -14.13 11.85 1.17
CA ASP A 42 -15.37 12.14 1.90
C ASP A 42 -16.63 11.61 1.20
N SER A 43 -16.57 11.39 -0.13
CA SER A 43 -17.68 10.84 -0.91
C SER A 43 -17.67 9.33 -1.02
N LEU A 44 -16.56 8.67 -0.67
CA LEU A 44 -16.38 7.22 -0.71
C LEU A 44 -16.54 6.58 0.68
N GLU A 45 -16.41 7.36 1.74
CA GLU A 45 -16.83 6.94 3.07
C GLU A 45 -18.34 7.16 3.12
N ASP A 46 -19.11 6.07 3.10
CA ASP A 46 -20.49 6.09 3.54
C ASP A 46 -20.45 6.55 5.02
N ASP A 47 -20.69 7.83 5.27
CA ASP A 47 -20.66 8.45 6.61
C ASP A 47 -21.76 7.89 7.53
N GLU A 48 -22.66 7.08 6.99
CA GLU A 48 -23.68 6.44 7.80
C GLU A 48 -23.11 5.20 8.51
N PRO A 49 -23.18 5.16 9.84
CA PRO A 49 -22.77 3.99 10.59
C PRO A 49 -23.62 2.78 10.21
N VAL A 50 -22.95 1.63 10.06
CA VAL A 50 -23.63 0.35 9.84
C VAL A 50 -24.51 0.05 11.04
N ARG A 51 -25.83 0.04 10.85
CA ARG A 51 -26.80 -0.14 11.90
C ARG A 51 -27.03 -1.63 12.19
N VAL A 52 -26.72 -2.03 13.41
CA VAL A 52 -26.85 -3.41 13.89
C VAL A 52 -27.93 -3.49 14.95
N VAL A 53 -29.02 -4.21 14.68
CA VAL A 53 -30.07 -4.43 15.66
C VAL A 53 -29.82 -5.76 16.38
N VAL A 54 -29.69 -5.73 17.69
CA VAL A 54 -29.45 -6.92 18.53
C VAL A 54 -30.74 -7.36 19.18
N ILE A 55 -31.14 -8.60 18.95
CA ILE A 55 -32.25 -9.31 19.58
C ILE A 55 -31.64 -10.27 20.60
N ASP A 56 -31.82 -10.03 21.88
CA ASP A 56 -31.30 -10.87 22.94
C ASP A 56 -32.44 -11.48 23.76
N HIS A 57 -32.82 -12.69 23.45
CA HIS A 57 -33.82 -13.47 24.19
C HIS A 57 -33.23 -14.23 25.41
N ALA A 58 -31.89 -14.13 25.59
CA ALA A 58 -31.18 -14.84 26.69
C ALA A 58 -31.02 -13.99 27.96
N GLY A 59 -31.78 -12.91 28.12
CA GLY A 59 -31.77 -12.07 29.32
C GLY A 59 -30.88 -10.85 29.25
N GLY A 60 -30.49 -10.37 28.07
CA GLY A 60 -29.86 -9.07 27.85
C GLY A 60 -28.35 -8.99 28.08
N GLY A 61 -27.71 -10.01 28.60
CA GLY A 61 -26.27 -10.00 28.90
C GLY A 61 -25.40 -9.95 27.66
N ALA A 62 -25.75 -10.71 26.63
CA ALA A 62 -25.04 -10.75 25.37
C ALA A 62 -25.13 -9.39 24.63
N ALA A 63 -26.32 -8.78 24.59
CA ALA A 63 -26.48 -7.45 24.01
C ALA A 63 -25.65 -6.41 24.75
N THR A 64 -25.67 -6.42 26.10
CA THR A 64 -24.88 -5.50 26.92
C THR A 64 -23.37 -5.67 26.69
N ALA A 65 -22.87 -6.90 26.56
CA ALA A 65 -21.48 -7.18 26.30
C ALA A 65 -21.04 -6.66 24.92
N LEU A 66 -21.88 -6.85 23.90
CA LEU A 66 -21.62 -6.32 22.55
C LEU A 66 -21.60 -4.79 22.55
N GLU A 67 -22.62 -4.13 23.12
CA GLU A 67 -22.69 -2.67 23.24
C GLU A 67 -21.42 -2.11 23.93
N ALA A 68 -21.02 -2.72 25.04
CA ALA A 68 -19.85 -2.29 25.81
C ALA A 68 -18.56 -2.42 25.00
N ARG A 69 -18.40 -3.49 24.23
CA ARG A 69 -17.23 -3.72 23.39
C ARG A 69 -17.17 -2.74 22.25
N PHE A 70 -18.25 -2.55 21.50
CA PHE A 70 -18.25 -1.63 20.36
C PHE A 70 -18.09 -0.17 20.81
N ALA A 71 -18.69 0.23 21.93
CA ALA A 71 -18.47 1.54 22.53
C ALA A 71 -17.01 1.72 22.97
N PHE A 72 -16.38 0.68 23.51
CA PHE A 72 -14.95 0.70 23.86
C PHE A 72 -14.06 0.90 22.63
N GLU A 73 -14.32 0.18 21.54
CA GLU A 73 -13.56 0.29 20.30
C GLU A 73 -13.71 1.68 19.67
N GLN A 74 -14.92 2.26 19.72
CA GLN A 74 -15.17 3.61 19.25
C GLN A 74 -14.39 4.66 20.05
N ASP A 75 -14.42 4.57 21.38
CA ASP A 75 -13.66 5.49 22.24
C ASP A 75 -12.15 5.34 22.05
N ARG A 76 -11.67 4.12 21.85
CA ARG A 76 -10.27 3.85 21.55
C ARG A 76 -9.87 4.46 20.20
N GLY A 77 -10.70 4.32 19.17
CA GLY A 77 -10.48 4.94 17.86
C GLY A 77 -10.48 6.48 17.95
N THR A 78 -11.42 7.05 18.70
CA THR A 78 -11.51 8.49 18.95
C THR A 78 -10.26 9.00 19.68
N LEU A 79 -9.84 8.30 20.74
CA LEU A 79 -8.64 8.62 21.50
C LEU A 79 -7.38 8.58 20.62
N GLN A 80 -7.29 7.60 19.72
CA GLN A 80 -6.18 7.44 18.78
C GLN A 80 -6.15 8.58 17.74
N SER A 81 -7.30 8.97 17.20
CA SER A 81 -7.43 10.08 16.26
C SER A 81 -7.12 11.42 16.92
N LEU A 82 -7.61 11.63 18.15
CA LEU A 82 -7.33 12.81 18.95
C LEU A 82 -5.83 12.93 19.26
N SER A 83 -5.18 11.82 19.62
CA SER A 83 -3.73 11.81 19.87
C SER A 83 -2.94 12.20 18.62
N ARG A 84 -3.32 11.73 17.44
CA ARG A 84 -2.72 12.14 16.17
C ARG A 84 -2.89 13.64 15.89
N TYR A 85 -4.10 14.15 16.13
CA TYR A 85 -4.40 15.57 15.99
C TYR A 85 -3.53 16.43 16.92
N VAL A 86 -3.47 16.07 18.21
CA VAL A 86 -2.66 16.76 19.23
C VAL A 86 -1.17 16.79 18.84
N ARG A 87 -0.63 15.65 18.43
CA ARG A 87 0.76 15.56 17.98
C ARG A 87 1.01 16.41 16.73
N ARG A 88 0.10 16.38 15.77
CA ARG A 88 0.23 17.15 14.52
C ARG A 88 0.37 18.65 14.77
N HIS A 89 -0.34 19.15 15.77
CA HIS A 89 -0.43 20.56 16.08
C HIS A 89 0.38 21.00 17.31
N GLY A 90 1.13 20.09 17.94
CA GLY A 90 1.95 20.40 19.11
C GLY A 90 1.14 20.86 20.33
N LEU A 91 -0.03 20.25 20.57
CA LEU A 91 -1.00 20.64 21.59
C LEU A 91 -0.89 19.82 22.88
N GLU A 92 0.20 19.05 23.09
CA GLU A 92 0.43 18.19 24.26
C GLU A 92 0.42 18.98 25.57
N ARG A 93 0.80 20.25 25.50
CA ARG A 93 0.80 21.16 26.66
C ARG A 93 -0.60 21.44 27.24
N ALA A 94 -1.68 21.12 26.50
CA ALA A 94 -3.05 21.25 27.03
C ALA A 94 -3.28 20.34 28.25
N ASP A 95 -2.74 19.12 28.24
CA ASP A 95 -2.66 18.21 29.39
C ASP A 95 -1.65 17.09 29.13
N ALA A 96 -0.40 17.30 29.49
CA ALA A 96 0.72 16.37 29.24
C ALA A 96 0.54 14.99 29.93
N ARG A 97 -0.37 14.85 30.91
CA ARG A 97 -0.65 13.58 31.59
C ARG A 97 -1.81 12.81 30.97
N ALA A 98 -2.59 13.44 30.12
CA ALA A 98 -3.74 12.81 29.50
C ALA A 98 -3.31 11.64 28.58
N PRO A 99 -4.16 10.59 28.43
CA PRO A 99 -3.87 9.49 27.53
C PRO A 99 -3.58 9.95 26.08
N TRP A 100 -4.32 10.92 25.58
CA TRP A 100 -4.16 11.45 24.22
C TRP A 100 -2.89 12.29 23.98
N ALA A 101 -2.20 12.71 25.03
CA ALA A 101 -0.89 13.38 24.94
C ALA A 101 0.28 12.40 24.82
N ARG A 102 0.04 11.10 24.96
CA ARG A 102 1.05 10.05 24.83
C ARG A 102 0.87 9.33 23.50
N HIS A 103 1.71 9.67 22.54
CA HIS A 103 1.60 9.21 21.17
C HIS A 103 2.25 7.85 20.91
N ASP A 104 1.98 7.28 19.73
CA ASP A 104 2.63 6.08 19.16
C ASP A 104 2.56 4.83 20.05
N ARG A 105 1.46 4.65 20.75
CA ARG A 105 1.25 3.50 21.62
C ARG A 105 -0.12 2.87 21.42
N TRP A 106 -0.23 1.63 21.80
CA TRP A 106 -1.53 0.96 21.92
C TRP A 106 -2.25 1.44 23.18
N TYR A 107 -3.46 1.97 23.01
CA TYR A 107 -4.28 2.39 24.12
C TYR A 107 -4.94 1.20 24.81
N THR A 108 -4.57 1.00 26.07
CA THR A 108 -5.08 -0.08 26.92
C THR A 108 -6.50 0.23 27.41
N PRO A 109 -7.24 -0.78 27.93
CA PRO A 109 -8.52 -0.51 28.57
C PRO A 109 -8.45 0.55 29.68
N ALA A 110 -7.34 0.59 30.44
CA ALA A 110 -7.13 1.62 31.46
C ALA A 110 -7.01 3.02 30.87
N ASP A 111 -6.38 3.18 29.71
CA ASP A 111 -6.28 4.47 29.03
C ASP A 111 -7.64 4.96 28.52
N VAL A 112 -8.46 4.07 27.96
CA VAL A 112 -9.82 4.40 27.52
C VAL A 112 -10.71 4.74 28.69
N MET A 113 -10.62 4.00 29.79
CA MET A 113 -11.35 4.33 31.03
C MET A 113 -10.94 5.69 31.59
N ALA A 114 -9.65 5.98 31.66
CA ALA A 114 -9.15 7.28 32.08
C ALA A 114 -9.62 8.42 31.17
N PHE A 115 -9.69 8.17 29.87
CA PHE A 115 -10.24 9.11 28.89
C PHE A 115 -11.72 9.39 29.14
N ARG A 116 -12.53 8.36 29.35
CA ARG A 116 -13.97 8.49 29.70
C ARG A 116 -14.18 9.26 31.00
N GLN A 117 -13.43 8.91 32.05
CA GLN A 117 -13.51 9.56 33.35
C GLN A 117 -13.11 11.05 33.29
N ALA A 118 -12.20 11.41 32.40
CA ALA A 118 -11.81 12.80 32.15
C ALA A 118 -12.83 13.63 31.34
N GLY A 119 -14.00 13.07 31.04
CA GLY A 119 -15.07 13.70 30.23
C GLY A 119 -15.04 13.33 28.76
N GLY A 120 -14.29 12.28 28.39
CA GLY A 120 -14.22 11.77 27.02
C GLY A 120 -13.70 12.80 26.02
N LEU A 121 -14.26 12.78 24.81
CA LEU A 121 -13.88 13.72 23.75
C LEU A 121 -14.17 15.17 24.12
N ASP A 122 -15.34 15.46 24.69
CA ASP A 122 -15.75 16.83 25.04
C ASP A 122 -14.84 17.43 26.12
N GLY A 123 -14.48 16.63 27.13
CA GLY A 123 -13.54 17.04 28.17
C GLY A 123 -12.12 17.28 27.63
N ALA A 124 -11.69 16.50 26.66
CA ALA A 124 -10.41 16.67 26.01
C ALA A 124 -10.38 17.92 25.11
N LEU A 125 -11.42 18.11 24.29
CA LEU A 125 -11.56 19.28 23.40
C LEU A 125 -11.62 20.58 24.20
N ALA A 126 -12.34 20.61 25.34
CA ALA A 126 -12.39 21.78 26.21
C ALA A 126 -11.02 22.18 26.78
N LYS A 127 -10.12 21.23 26.98
CA LYS A 127 -8.72 21.51 27.39
C LYS A 127 -7.87 21.99 26.20
N ILE A 128 -8.05 21.38 25.04
CA ILE A 128 -7.30 21.70 23.82
C ILE A 128 -7.64 23.10 23.34
N GLU A 129 -8.94 23.46 23.28
CA GLU A 129 -9.39 24.78 22.81
C GLU A 129 -8.80 25.95 23.63
N ARG A 130 -8.46 25.76 24.90
CA ARG A 130 -7.83 26.79 25.74
C ARG A 130 -6.41 27.12 25.31
N VAL A 131 -5.76 26.24 24.57
CA VAL A 131 -4.33 26.34 24.19
C VAL A 131 -4.15 26.41 22.68
N LYS A 132 -5.19 26.03 21.93
CA LYS A 132 -5.19 25.97 20.47
C LYS A 132 -5.22 27.37 19.87
N PRO A 133 -4.30 27.75 18.96
CA PRO A 133 -4.40 28.94 18.15
C PRO A 133 -5.59 28.86 17.18
N ASP A 134 -6.19 29.99 16.84
CA ASP A 134 -7.32 30.08 15.88
C ASP A 134 -6.96 29.58 14.46
N SER A 135 -5.67 29.57 14.11
CA SER A 135 -5.18 29.07 12.82
C SER A 135 -5.24 27.57 12.68
N ILE A 136 -5.43 26.81 13.79
CA ILE A 136 -5.53 25.36 13.75
C ILE A 136 -6.98 24.96 13.52
N PRO A 137 -7.31 24.10 12.53
CA PRO A 137 -8.67 23.64 12.29
C PRO A 137 -9.24 22.89 13.50
N ALA A 138 -10.56 22.85 13.61
CA ALA A 138 -11.23 22.05 14.63
C ALA A 138 -10.89 20.55 14.47
N PHE A 139 -10.97 19.80 15.58
CA PHE A 139 -10.81 18.35 15.52
C PHE A 139 -12.03 17.74 14.82
N ASP A 140 -11.76 16.93 13.81
CA ASP A 140 -12.77 16.14 13.13
C ASP A 140 -12.93 14.79 13.82
N LYS A 141 -14.16 14.52 14.31
CA LYS A 141 -14.46 13.28 15.02
C LYS A 141 -14.55 12.13 14.01
N PRO A 142 -13.82 11.02 14.23
CA PRO A 142 -13.93 9.87 13.34
C PRO A 142 -15.38 9.34 13.33
N ALA A 143 -15.88 9.00 12.14
CA ALA A 143 -17.21 8.45 11.96
C ALA A 143 -17.40 7.17 12.80
N THR A 144 -18.59 7.00 13.34
CA THR A 144 -18.97 5.78 14.06
C THR A 144 -19.17 4.66 13.06
N ARG A 145 -18.39 3.60 13.14
CA ARG A 145 -18.45 2.51 12.17
C ARG A 145 -19.68 1.62 12.33
N TYR A 146 -20.07 1.34 13.58
CA TYR A 146 -21.21 0.49 13.91
C TYR A 146 -22.10 1.19 14.95
N ASP A 147 -23.39 1.29 14.63
CA ASP A 147 -24.44 1.78 15.56
C ASP A 147 -25.25 0.58 16.04
N LEU A 148 -25.03 0.17 17.30
CA LEU A 148 -25.73 -0.95 17.89
C LEU A 148 -27.02 -0.43 18.59
N ALA A 149 -28.15 -0.99 18.20
CA ALA A 149 -29.45 -0.73 18.82
C ALA A 149 -30.07 -2.04 19.30
N ARG A 150 -30.77 -2.00 20.43
CA ARG A 150 -31.59 -3.15 20.89
C ARG A 150 -32.88 -3.20 20.09
N ALA A 151 -33.32 -4.43 19.80
CA ALA A 151 -34.63 -4.63 19.20
C ALA A 151 -35.75 -4.05 20.09
N ALA A 152 -36.71 -3.38 19.48
CA ALA A 152 -37.84 -2.79 20.14
C ALA A 152 -39.18 -3.24 19.49
N GLY A 153 -40.26 -3.08 20.22
CA GLY A 153 -41.62 -3.38 19.71
C GLY A 153 -41.81 -4.85 19.32
N ALA A 154 -42.47 -5.09 18.18
CA ALA A 154 -42.81 -6.42 17.69
C ALA A 154 -41.58 -7.33 17.46
N LEU A 155 -40.45 -6.77 17.03
CA LEU A 155 -39.23 -7.50 16.79
C LEU A 155 -38.61 -8.11 18.05
N ALA A 156 -38.70 -7.40 19.18
CA ALA A 156 -38.15 -7.86 20.46
C ALA A 156 -38.87 -9.10 21.03
N SER A 157 -40.15 -9.27 20.69
CA SER A 157 -40.97 -10.38 21.15
C SER A 157 -41.27 -11.43 20.09
N ALA A 158 -40.84 -11.20 18.84
CA ALA A 158 -41.09 -12.12 17.72
C ALA A 158 -40.29 -13.42 17.87
N GLN A 159 -40.92 -14.54 17.49
CA GLN A 159 -40.31 -15.87 17.52
C GLN A 159 -40.57 -16.64 16.24
N GLY A 160 -39.73 -17.61 15.92
CA GLY A 160 -39.90 -18.51 14.79
C GLY A 160 -40.03 -17.80 13.43
N ALA A 161 -41.01 -18.20 12.64
CA ALA A 161 -41.22 -17.65 11.28
C ALA A 161 -41.65 -16.17 11.27
N ALA A 162 -42.22 -15.65 12.38
CA ALA A 162 -42.55 -14.23 12.50
C ALA A 162 -41.26 -13.39 12.66
N LEU A 163 -40.30 -13.86 13.46
CA LEU A 163 -39.01 -13.23 13.63
C LEU A 163 -38.23 -13.18 12.33
N GLU A 164 -38.19 -14.27 11.58
CA GLU A 164 -37.49 -14.33 10.28
C GLU A 164 -38.06 -13.32 9.27
N ARG A 165 -39.39 -13.18 9.24
CA ARG A 165 -40.03 -12.19 8.38
C ARG A 165 -39.73 -10.76 8.79
N GLU A 166 -39.82 -10.45 10.07
CA GLU A 166 -39.53 -9.10 10.58
C GLU A 166 -38.04 -8.72 10.42
N ALA A 167 -37.12 -9.65 10.71
CA ALA A 167 -35.70 -9.42 10.50
C ALA A 167 -35.37 -9.17 9.03
N ASN A 168 -35.90 -9.99 8.11
CA ASN A 168 -35.73 -9.80 6.68
C ASN A 168 -36.32 -8.47 6.18
N ASN A 169 -37.54 -8.10 6.67
CA ASN A 169 -38.15 -6.83 6.31
C ASN A 169 -37.27 -5.64 6.73
N LEU A 170 -36.70 -5.69 7.94
CA LEU A 170 -35.82 -4.64 8.45
C LEU A 170 -34.54 -4.49 7.66
N VAL A 171 -33.93 -5.60 7.27
CA VAL A 171 -32.67 -5.64 6.51
C VAL A 171 -32.89 -5.26 5.03
N GLN A 172 -34.04 -5.61 4.44
CA GLN A 172 -34.39 -5.29 3.06
C GLN A 172 -35.06 -3.92 2.90
N ALA A 173 -35.30 -3.18 4.00
CA ALA A 173 -35.90 -1.86 3.93
C ALA A 173 -35.03 -0.88 3.13
N SER A 174 -35.70 0.02 2.38
CA SER A 174 -35.00 1.04 1.58
C SER A 174 -34.08 1.91 2.44
N LYS A 175 -32.97 2.36 1.87
CA LYS A 175 -32.05 3.32 2.52
C LYS A 175 -32.75 4.62 2.93
N ASP A 176 -33.83 4.98 2.26
CA ASP A 176 -34.65 6.17 2.56
C ASP A 176 -35.65 5.96 3.70
N ALA A 177 -35.78 4.74 4.23
CA ALA A 177 -36.67 4.46 5.33
C ALA A 177 -36.20 5.13 6.64
N PRO A 178 -37.12 5.53 7.54
CA PRO A 178 -36.76 6.12 8.84
C PRO A 178 -35.81 5.23 9.63
N LYS A 179 -34.85 5.82 10.35
CA LYS A 179 -33.83 5.09 11.14
C LYS A 179 -34.38 3.98 12.06
N GLY A 180 -35.65 4.04 12.46
CA GLY A 180 -36.33 2.99 13.26
C GLY A 180 -36.84 1.79 12.44
N ALA A 181 -37.00 1.96 11.13
CA ALA A 181 -37.62 0.98 10.23
C ALA A 181 -36.61 0.24 9.32
N ARG A 182 -35.32 0.47 9.49
CA ARG A 182 -34.25 -0.22 8.74
C ARG A 182 -33.10 -0.68 9.65
N ALA A 183 -32.43 -1.73 9.27
CA ALA A 183 -31.16 -2.16 9.83
C ALA A 183 -30.30 -2.74 8.71
N ASP A 184 -28.99 -2.54 8.77
CA ASP A 184 -28.06 -3.18 7.82
C ASP A 184 -27.80 -4.63 8.24
N MET A 185 -27.87 -4.90 9.56
CA MET A 185 -27.71 -6.22 10.14
C MET A 185 -28.66 -6.43 11.33
N VAL A 186 -29.18 -7.64 11.48
CA VAL A 186 -29.93 -8.09 12.66
C VAL A 186 -29.22 -9.30 13.24
N LEU A 187 -28.90 -9.24 14.55
CA LEU A 187 -28.21 -10.30 15.28
C LEU A 187 -29.17 -10.88 16.34
N LEU A 188 -29.36 -12.18 16.32
CA LEU A 188 -30.19 -12.90 17.28
C LEU A 188 -29.36 -13.78 18.22
N VAL A 189 -29.53 -13.55 19.51
CA VAL A 189 -29.12 -14.49 20.58
C VAL A 189 -30.40 -15.21 21.09
N GLY A 190 -30.44 -16.51 20.90
CA GLY A 190 -31.59 -17.35 21.18
C GLY A 190 -31.89 -17.52 22.68
N GLU A 191 -33.11 -17.92 23.00
CA GLU A 191 -33.58 -18.15 24.41
C GLU A 191 -32.78 -19.26 25.11
N ARG A 192 -32.31 -20.26 24.40
CA ARG A 192 -31.55 -21.40 24.95
C ARG A 192 -30.07 -21.13 25.14
N TYR A 193 -29.61 -19.92 24.88
CA TYR A 193 -28.24 -19.53 25.16
C TYR A 193 -28.02 -19.49 26.70
N PRO A 194 -26.99 -20.10 27.28
CA PRO A 194 -25.77 -20.65 26.67
C PRO A 194 -25.82 -22.12 26.21
N ALA A 195 -26.90 -22.88 26.50
CA ALA A 195 -26.99 -24.29 26.15
C ALA A 195 -26.98 -24.56 24.63
N ASP A 196 -27.56 -23.64 23.85
CA ASP A 196 -27.44 -23.58 22.38
C ASP A 196 -26.77 -22.27 21.99
N PRO A 197 -25.46 -22.27 21.74
CA PRO A 197 -24.69 -21.06 21.48
C PRO A 197 -24.83 -20.57 20.03
N THR A 198 -25.86 -21.00 19.31
CA THR A 198 -26.07 -20.60 17.92
C THR A 198 -26.53 -19.15 17.84
N ILE A 199 -25.75 -18.32 17.16
CA ILE A 199 -26.07 -16.93 16.85
C ILE A 199 -26.45 -16.83 15.38
N ARG A 200 -27.58 -16.16 15.08
CA ARG A 200 -28.02 -15.92 13.71
C ARG A 200 -27.82 -14.47 13.34
N ILE A 201 -27.33 -14.21 12.14
CA ILE A 201 -27.16 -12.88 11.59
C ILE A 201 -27.89 -12.80 10.26
N TRP A 202 -28.79 -11.84 10.12
CA TRP A 202 -29.37 -11.43 8.86
C TRP A 202 -28.66 -10.17 8.41
N ALA A 203 -28.26 -10.10 7.16
CA ALA A 203 -27.59 -8.95 6.57
C ALA A 203 -27.96 -8.85 5.09
N ASN A 204 -28.04 -7.64 4.56
CA ASN A 204 -28.29 -7.42 3.15
C ASN A 204 -27.02 -7.68 2.31
N GLU A 205 -25.85 -7.38 2.88
CA GLU A 205 -24.54 -7.63 2.30
C GLU A 205 -23.71 -8.52 3.21
N GLN A 206 -22.66 -9.14 2.69
CA GLN A 206 -21.80 -10.01 3.48
C GLN A 206 -21.11 -9.18 4.59
N PRO A 207 -21.32 -9.51 5.88
CA PRO A 207 -20.70 -8.78 6.98
C PRO A 207 -19.17 -8.84 6.90
N ALA A 208 -18.51 -7.74 7.28
CA ALA A 208 -17.06 -7.70 7.33
C ALA A 208 -16.51 -8.79 8.26
N ALA A 209 -15.46 -9.50 7.83
CA ALA A 209 -14.84 -10.56 8.63
C ALA A 209 -14.37 -10.08 10.02
N SER A 210 -13.95 -8.80 10.12
CA SER A 210 -13.57 -8.16 11.38
C SER A 210 -14.77 -8.01 12.33
N PHE A 211 -15.96 -7.70 11.81
CA PHE A 211 -17.18 -7.61 12.61
C PHE A 211 -17.56 -8.97 13.18
N ILE A 212 -17.59 -10.00 12.32
CA ILE A 212 -17.91 -11.39 12.75
C ILE A 212 -16.92 -11.85 13.82
N ALA A 213 -15.62 -11.61 13.63
CA ALA A 213 -14.59 -11.97 14.61
C ALA A 213 -14.79 -11.24 15.95
N SER A 214 -15.13 -9.95 15.95
CA SER A 214 -15.39 -9.18 17.16
C SER A 214 -16.63 -9.68 17.89
N VAL A 215 -17.71 -9.97 17.16
CA VAL A 215 -18.95 -10.52 17.75
C VAL A 215 -18.66 -11.91 18.36
N GLN A 216 -17.93 -12.76 17.64
CA GLN A 216 -17.56 -14.10 18.13
C GLN A 216 -16.67 -14.04 19.38
N GLU A 217 -15.69 -13.13 19.42
CA GLU A 217 -14.81 -12.93 20.57
C GLU A 217 -15.62 -12.54 21.82
N VAL A 218 -16.50 -11.53 21.68
CA VAL A 218 -17.31 -11.02 22.79
C VAL A 218 -18.28 -12.08 23.32
N LEU A 219 -19.01 -12.72 22.42
CA LEU A 219 -20.00 -13.74 22.81
C LEU A 219 -19.34 -15.00 23.36
N THR A 220 -18.15 -15.36 22.89
CA THR A 220 -17.36 -16.45 23.48
C THR A 220 -16.92 -16.12 24.91
N ALA A 221 -16.48 -14.87 25.14
CA ALA A 221 -16.08 -14.42 26.46
C ALA A 221 -17.28 -14.43 27.43
N GLU A 222 -18.42 -13.93 26.99
CA GLU A 222 -19.67 -13.88 27.77
C GLU A 222 -20.19 -15.30 28.06
N LEU A 223 -20.18 -16.19 27.07
CA LEU A 223 -20.54 -17.60 27.21
C LEU A 223 -19.69 -18.29 28.28
N ARG A 224 -18.36 -18.13 28.20
CA ARG A 224 -17.44 -18.69 29.20
C ARG A 224 -17.71 -18.15 30.60
N GLN A 225 -17.96 -16.87 30.72
CA GLN A 225 -18.29 -16.25 32.02
C GLN A 225 -19.56 -16.83 32.64
N ARG A 226 -20.62 -17.02 31.84
CA ARG A 226 -21.85 -17.67 32.28
C ARG A 226 -21.62 -19.10 32.74
N MET A 227 -20.96 -19.88 31.91
CA MET A 227 -20.64 -21.28 32.25
C MET A 227 -19.82 -21.41 33.53
N LEU A 228 -18.84 -20.51 33.75
CA LEU A 228 -18.08 -20.50 35.02
C LEU A 228 -18.93 -20.10 36.22
N THR A 229 -19.85 -19.15 36.07
CA THR A 229 -20.77 -18.73 37.13
C THR A 229 -21.78 -19.84 37.46
N GLU A 230 -22.33 -20.51 36.45
CA GLU A 230 -23.21 -21.67 36.61
C GLU A 230 -22.50 -22.87 37.26
N SER A 231 -21.17 -22.98 37.08
CA SER A 231 -20.36 -23.97 37.75
C SER A 231 -20.02 -23.65 39.23
N GLY A 232 -20.63 -22.61 39.80
CA GLY A 232 -20.50 -22.24 41.21
C GLY A 232 -19.35 -21.29 41.53
N LEU A 233 -18.64 -20.76 40.52
CA LEU A 233 -17.63 -19.72 40.73
C LEU A 233 -18.32 -18.36 40.95
N SER A 234 -17.80 -17.57 41.87
CA SER A 234 -18.27 -16.18 41.99
C SER A 234 -17.92 -15.38 40.73
N PRO A 235 -18.72 -14.31 40.40
CA PRO A 235 -18.42 -13.48 39.22
C PRO A 235 -17.00 -12.90 39.21
N GLN A 236 -16.40 -12.63 40.36
CA GLN A 236 -15.04 -12.15 40.52
C GLN A 236 -14.00 -13.24 40.16
N GLN A 237 -14.24 -14.49 40.59
CA GLN A 237 -13.40 -15.63 40.27
C GLN A 237 -13.51 -15.99 38.78
N ALA A 238 -14.73 -15.96 38.23
CA ALA A 238 -14.93 -16.18 36.78
C ALA A 238 -14.22 -15.12 35.93
N MET A 239 -14.27 -13.85 36.32
CA MET A 239 -13.46 -12.80 35.66
C MET A 239 -11.96 -13.02 35.82
N ALA A 240 -11.47 -13.42 37.00
CA ALA A 240 -10.06 -13.68 37.23
C ALA A 240 -9.54 -14.83 36.37
N VAL A 241 -10.31 -15.92 36.23
CA VAL A 241 -9.99 -17.05 35.35
C VAL A 241 -9.98 -16.60 33.87
N GLN A 242 -10.91 -15.76 33.47
CA GLN A 242 -11.02 -15.27 32.10
C GLN A 242 -9.93 -14.23 31.76
N SER A 243 -9.51 -13.42 32.75
CA SER A 243 -8.43 -12.44 32.59
C SER A 243 -7.03 -13.05 32.74
N ALA A 244 -6.92 -14.31 33.21
CA ALA A 244 -5.67 -15.06 33.30
C ALA A 244 -5.21 -15.49 31.90
N ALA A 245 -4.90 -14.54 31.06
CA ALA A 245 -4.17 -14.75 29.82
C ALA A 245 -2.67 -14.63 30.14
N PRO A 246 -1.79 -15.52 29.61
CA PRO A 246 -0.36 -15.32 29.73
C PRO A 246 0.00 -13.96 29.15
N ALA A 247 0.69 -13.12 29.93
CA ALA A 247 1.21 -11.86 29.43
C ALA A 247 2.26 -12.17 28.36
N LEU A 248 1.85 -12.08 27.12
CA LEU A 248 2.78 -12.08 25.97
C LEU A 248 3.50 -10.73 25.98
N ALA A 249 4.64 -10.68 26.66
CA ALA A 249 5.57 -9.59 26.52
C ALA A 249 6.22 -9.70 25.14
N VAL A 250 5.57 -9.19 24.13
CA VAL A 250 6.20 -8.98 22.82
C VAL A 250 7.08 -7.74 22.96
N THR A 251 8.38 -7.95 23.11
CA THR A 251 9.40 -6.91 23.16
C THR A 251 9.73 -6.40 21.76
N THR A 252 8.75 -6.08 20.97
CA THR A 252 8.93 -5.26 19.77
C THR A 252 8.26 -3.94 20.03
N PRO A 253 8.98 -2.80 19.90
CA PRO A 253 8.34 -1.50 20.07
C PRO A 253 7.25 -1.36 19.02
N PRO A 254 6.01 -1.09 19.42
CA PRO A 254 4.96 -0.87 18.45
C PRO A 254 5.07 0.56 17.92
N PRO A 255 5.16 0.77 16.64
CA PRO A 255 4.58 1.96 16.08
C PRO A 255 3.11 1.65 15.79
N GLY A 256 2.23 2.36 16.45
CA GLY A 256 0.79 2.45 16.22
C GLY A 256 0.14 1.39 15.35
N GLY A 257 -0.59 0.46 15.95
CA GLY A 257 -1.22 -0.63 15.25
C GLY A 257 -0.48 -1.96 15.44
N GLY A 258 -1.17 -3.09 15.32
CA GLY A 258 -0.55 -4.41 15.42
C GLY A 258 0.63 -4.55 14.47
N ALA A 259 1.61 -5.38 14.79
CA ALA A 259 2.88 -5.52 14.03
C ALA A 259 2.65 -5.67 12.51
N ARG A 260 1.55 -6.30 12.11
CA ARG A 260 1.14 -6.46 10.71
C ARG A 260 0.68 -5.14 10.07
N GLU A 261 -0.14 -4.35 10.75
CA GLU A 261 -0.62 -3.05 10.21
C GLU A 261 0.54 -2.07 10.06
N ALA A 262 1.46 -2.03 11.03
CA ALA A 262 2.65 -1.21 10.95
C ALA A 262 3.57 -1.62 9.79
N LEU A 263 3.73 -2.93 9.54
CA LEU A 263 4.49 -3.44 8.41
C LEU A 263 3.81 -3.09 7.08
N LEU A 264 2.49 -3.22 6.99
CA LEU A 264 1.73 -2.84 5.79
C LEU A 264 1.90 -1.36 5.48
N VAL A 265 1.67 -0.49 6.47
CA VAL A 265 1.82 0.97 6.30
C VAL A 265 3.25 1.34 5.88
N ARG A 266 4.27 0.78 6.54
CA ARG A 266 5.68 1.01 6.18
C ARG A 266 6.06 0.47 4.81
N SER A 267 5.35 -0.53 4.30
CA SER A 267 5.63 -1.12 2.99
C SER A 267 4.94 -0.41 1.84
N ILE A 268 3.95 0.48 2.09
CA ILE A 268 3.20 1.17 1.03
C ILE A 268 4.11 1.98 0.13
N VAL A 269 4.92 2.89 0.70
CA VAL A 269 5.81 3.75 -0.10
C VAL A 269 6.92 2.95 -0.78
N PRO A 270 7.65 2.04 -0.11
CA PRO A 270 8.61 1.15 -0.76
C PRO A 270 8.01 0.35 -1.92
N LEU A 271 6.82 -0.20 -1.73
CA LEU A 271 6.13 -0.95 -2.77
C LEU A 271 5.70 -0.05 -3.94
N ALA A 272 5.19 1.15 -3.63
CA ALA A 272 4.87 2.15 -4.63
C ALA A 272 6.10 2.58 -5.44
N LEU A 273 7.28 2.70 -4.82
CA LEU A 273 8.53 3.01 -5.52
C LEU A 273 8.94 1.90 -6.48
N ALA A 274 8.82 0.63 -6.09
CA ALA A 274 9.06 -0.50 -6.99
C ALA A 274 8.06 -0.50 -8.16
N TYR A 275 6.80 -0.16 -7.91
CA TYR A 275 5.76 -0.02 -8.93
C TYR A 275 6.02 1.17 -9.86
N ILE A 276 6.45 2.33 -9.31
CA ILE A 276 6.84 3.52 -10.07
C ILE A 276 8.01 3.20 -11.01
N LEU A 277 9.01 2.47 -10.51
CA LEU A 277 10.13 2.01 -11.33
C LEU A 277 9.63 1.14 -12.48
N MET A 278 8.78 0.16 -12.21
CA MET A 278 8.22 -0.73 -13.21
C MET A 278 7.39 0.03 -14.26
N MET A 279 6.48 0.89 -13.83
CA MET A 279 5.63 1.68 -14.73
C MET A 279 6.43 2.68 -15.55
N GLY A 280 7.38 3.37 -14.91
CA GLY A 280 8.28 4.30 -15.60
C GLY A 280 9.09 3.61 -16.70
N LEU A 281 9.60 2.41 -16.44
CA LEU A 281 10.31 1.58 -17.41
C LEU A 281 9.42 1.13 -18.57
N MET A 282 8.19 0.68 -18.28
CA MET A 282 7.25 0.26 -19.33
C MET A 282 6.90 1.41 -20.28
N LEU A 283 6.64 2.58 -19.71
CA LEU A 283 6.26 3.77 -20.49
C LEU A 283 7.44 4.33 -21.30
N SER A 284 8.57 4.59 -20.65
CA SER A 284 9.76 5.12 -21.33
C SER A 284 10.34 4.13 -22.32
N GLY A 285 10.34 2.83 -21.98
CA GLY A 285 10.76 1.76 -22.87
C GLY A 285 9.92 1.69 -24.13
N SER A 286 8.60 1.86 -24.03
CA SER A 286 7.72 1.94 -25.20
C SER A 286 8.03 3.13 -26.09
N TRP A 287 8.30 4.31 -25.53
CA TRP A 287 8.70 5.48 -26.32
C TRP A 287 10.07 5.32 -26.96
N MET A 288 11.06 4.78 -26.24
CA MET A 288 12.37 4.46 -26.79
C MET A 288 12.27 3.48 -27.96
N LEU A 289 11.44 2.46 -27.82
CA LEU A 289 11.23 1.46 -28.85
C LEU A 289 10.60 2.08 -30.10
N GLN A 290 9.57 2.91 -29.94
CA GLN A 290 8.94 3.64 -31.03
C GLN A 290 9.95 4.54 -31.74
N GLY A 291 10.73 5.33 -30.99
CA GLY A 291 11.77 6.20 -31.54
C GLY A 291 12.83 5.44 -32.31
N ALA A 292 13.31 4.30 -31.78
CA ALA A 292 14.32 3.46 -32.46
C ALA A 292 13.80 2.89 -33.80
N ILE A 293 12.55 2.43 -33.83
CA ILE A 293 11.91 1.90 -35.04
C ILE A 293 11.67 3.02 -36.08
N GLU A 294 11.21 4.20 -35.63
CA GLU A 294 11.03 5.36 -36.53
C GLU A 294 12.36 5.84 -37.14
N GLU A 295 13.42 5.93 -36.33
CA GLU A 295 14.75 6.33 -36.81
C GLU A 295 15.27 5.34 -37.89
N ARG A 296 15.02 4.06 -37.70
CA ARG A 296 15.43 3.01 -38.65
C ARG A 296 14.56 3.08 -39.92
N SER A 297 13.26 3.19 -39.81
CA SER A 297 12.35 3.21 -40.96
C SER A 297 12.53 4.44 -41.85
N LYS A 298 12.89 5.58 -41.25
CA LYS A 298 13.17 6.84 -41.99
C LYS A 298 14.61 7.00 -42.43
N LYS A 299 15.47 5.97 -42.25
CA LYS A 299 16.93 5.99 -42.54
C LYS A 299 17.71 7.12 -41.84
N LEU A 300 17.11 7.70 -40.78
CA LEU A 300 17.76 8.78 -40.02
C LEU A 300 18.99 8.28 -39.28
N LEU A 301 19.01 6.99 -38.96
CA LEU A 301 20.10 6.32 -38.26
C LEU A 301 21.45 6.45 -39.06
N GLU A 302 21.41 6.32 -40.39
CA GLU A 302 22.60 6.47 -41.23
C GLU A 302 23.19 7.88 -41.16
N SER A 303 22.32 8.90 -41.17
CA SER A 303 22.74 10.30 -41.04
C SER A 303 23.33 10.62 -39.66
N VAL A 304 22.78 10.05 -38.61
CA VAL A 304 23.28 10.23 -37.25
C VAL A 304 24.62 9.55 -37.06
N LEU A 305 24.77 8.31 -37.58
CA LEU A 305 26.01 7.55 -37.49
C LEU A 305 27.15 8.11 -38.35
N ALA A 306 26.87 8.97 -39.31
CA ALA A 306 27.89 9.73 -40.02
C ALA A 306 28.57 10.79 -39.11
N CYS A 307 27.93 11.20 -38.01
CA CYS A 307 28.41 12.25 -37.10
C CYS A 307 28.88 11.74 -35.73
N ILE A 308 28.39 10.60 -35.28
CA ILE A 308 28.67 10.05 -33.94
C ILE A 308 28.91 8.54 -33.99
N THR A 309 29.61 8.00 -32.99
CA THR A 309 29.86 6.55 -32.92
C THR A 309 28.57 5.81 -32.42
N PRO A 310 28.41 4.51 -32.79
CA PRO A 310 27.31 3.68 -32.30
C PRO A 310 27.21 3.64 -30.77
N GLU A 311 28.34 3.63 -30.09
CA GLU A 311 28.41 3.63 -28.64
C GLU A 311 27.92 4.96 -28.05
N GLU A 312 28.29 6.10 -28.64
CA GLU A 312 27.83 7.43 -28.21
C GLU A 312 26.31 7.54 -28.36
N LEU A 313 25.74 7.02 -29.46
CA LEU A 313 24.30 6.96 -29.66
C LEU A 313 23.61 6.10 -28.59
N MET A 314 24.13 4.90 -28.31
CA MET A 314 23.62 3.97 -27.34
C MET A 314 23.60 4.58 -25.92
N TYR A 315 24.74 5.12 -25.47
CA TYR A 315 24.82 5.76 -24.15
C TYR A 315 23.93 7.00 -24.04
N GLY A 316 23.82 7.77 -25.11
CA GLY A 316 22.91 8.92 -25.17
C GLY A 316 21.45 8.51 -25.02
N LYS A 317 21.03 7.45 -25.70
CA LYS A 317 19.66 6.89 -25.53
C LYS A 317 19.39 6.41 -24.11
N LEU A 318 20.33 5.67 -23.51
CA LEU A 318 20.18 5.22 -22.11
C LEU A 318 20.09 6.38 -21.12
N LEU A 319 20.93 7.41 -21.30
CA LEU A 319 20.90 8.62 -20.46
C LEU A 319 19.62 9.43 -20.66
N GLY A 320 19.12 9.55 -21.88
CA GLY A 320 17.84 10.19 -22.18
C GLY A 320 16.68 9.48 -21.49
N ALA A 321 16.64 8.15 -21.57
CA ALA A 321 15.65 7.33 -20.88
C ALA A 321 15.72 7.45 -19.35
N LEU A 322 16.93 7.43 -18.79
CA LEU A 322 17.13 7.66 -17.35
C LEU A 322 16.60 9.04 -16.93
N GLY A 323 16.82 10.07 -17.73
CA GLY A 323 16.26 11.40 -17.50
C GLY A 323 14.72 11.40 -17.43
N ILE A 324 14.05 10.65 -18.33
CA ILE A 324 12.61 10.48 -18.32
C ILE A 324 12.17 9.76 -17.04
N GLY A 325 12.83 8.67 -16.67
CA GLY A 325 12.51 7.94 -15.43
C GLY A 325 12.69 8.77 -14.17
N LEU A 326 13.77 9.52 -14.08
CA LEU A 326 14.03 10.43 -12.95
C LEU A 326 12.99 11.55 -12.89
N SER A 327 12.53 12.09 -14.02
CA SER A 327 11.46 13.10 -14.04
C SER A 327 10.14 12.54 -13.51
N MET A 328 9.79 11.30 -13.86
CA MET A 328 8.60 10.61 -13.33
C MET A 328 8.74 10.34 -11.83
N LEU A 329 9.88 9.82 -11.40
CA LEU A 329 10.14 9.57 -9.97
C LEU A 329 10.00 10.87 -9.16
N THR A 330 10.63 11.95 -9.63
CA THR A 330 10.61 13.24 -8.94
C THR A 330 9.20 13.82 -8.90
N ALA A 331 8.45 13.74 -9.99
CA ALA A 331 7.07 14.25 -10.04
C ALA A 331 6.15 13.46 -9.10
N TRP A 332 6.21 12.14 -9.13
CA TRP A 332 5.29 11.28 -8.37
C TRP A 332 5.65 11.22 -6.88
N LEU A 333 6.92 11.06 -6.55
CA LEU A 333 7.38 11.11 -5.17
C LEU A 333 7.21 12.51 -4.57
N GLY A 334 7.54 13.56 -5.35
CA GLY A 334 7.34 14.95 -4.95
C GLY A 334 5.86 15.27 -4.68
N ALA A 335 4.95 14.80 -5.53
CA ALA A 335 3.52 14.93 -5.30
C ALA A 335 3.07 14.22 -4.02
N ALA A 336 3.54 12.98 -3.78
CA ALA A 336 3.24 12.25 -2.56
C ALA A 336 3.74 12.98 -1.30
N VAL A 337 4.95 13.54 -1.34
CA VAL A 337 5.51 14.34 -0.24
C VAL A 337 4.70 15.62 -0.03
N ILE A 338 4.34 16.34 -1.10
CA ILE A 338 3.50 17.55 -1.01
C ILE A 338 2.15 17.20 -0.37
N VAL A 339 1.46 16.17 -0.84
CA VAL A 339 0.17 15.73 -0.26
C VAL A 339 0.35 15.35 1.21
N ALA A 340 1.39 14.60 1.56
CA ALA A 340 1.65 14.19 2.94
C ALA A 340 1.82 15.36 3.92
N PHE A 341 2.42 16.47 3.49
CA PHE A 341 2.78 17.58 4.37
C PHE A 341 1.92 18.84 4.17
N ALA A 342 1.35 19.05 2.98
CA ALA A 342 0.51 20.22 2.68
C ALA A 342 -0.98 19.98 2.92
N THR A 343 -1.45 18.72 2.92
CA THR A 343 -2.85 18.38 3.14
C THR A 343 -3.09 17.76 4.52
N GLN A 344 -4.35 17.78 4.96
CA GLN A 344 -4.84 17.11 6.17
C GLN A 344 -5.90 16.08 5.73
N GLY A 345 -6.02 14.98 6.49
CA GLY A 345 -6.99 13.94 6.20
C GLY A 345 -6.38 12.54 6.12
N ALA A 346 -7.23 11.53 5.88
CA ALA A 346 -6.87 10.12 5.92
C ALA A 346 -5.70 9.75 4.99
N ILE A 347 -5.63 10.33 3.80
CA ILE A 347 -4.56 10.07 2.82
C ILE A 347 -3.21 10.59 3.33
N ALA A 348 -3.16 11.82 3.86
CA ALA A 348 -1.93 12.39 4.41
C ALA A 348 -1.44 11.59 5.64
N ASP A 349 -2.38 11.16 6.50
CA ASP A 349 -2.07 10.37 7.68
C ASP A 349 -1.57 8.95 7.37
N MET A 350 -1.97 8.41 6.23
CA MET A 350 -1.47 7.13 5.73
C MET A 350 -0.09 7.27 5.07
N ILE A 351 0.16 8.33 4.30
CA ILE A 351 1.41 8.52 3.56
C ILE A 351 2.56 8.90 4.50
N ARG A 352 2.34 9.75 5.50
CA ARG A 352 3.41 10.21 6.43
C ARG A 352 4.17 9.08 7.11
N PRO A 353 3.54 8.12 7.82
CA PRO A 353 4.25 7.01 8.42
C PRO A 353 4.83 6.05 7.37
N ALA A 354 4.22 5.97 6.18
CA ALA A 354 4.71 5.16 5.08
C ALA A 354 6.01 5.72 4.45
N LEU A 355 6.28 7.03 4.58
CA LEU A 355 7.53 7.66 4.16
C LEU A 355 8.71 7.34 5.11
N ALA A 356 8.45 6.97 6.36
CA ALA A 356 9.52 6.75 7.36
C ALA A 356 10.67 5.83 6.89
N PRO A 357 10.42 4.70 6.19
CA PRO A 357 11.49 3.83 5.72
C PRO A 357 12.42 4.45 4.68
N VAL A 358 11.98 5.50 3.98
CA VAL A 358 12.72 6.14 2.88
C VAL A 358 13.30 7.51 3.25
N THR A 359 13.21 7.93 4.52
CA THR A 359 13.72 9.24 4.98
C THR A 359 15.15 9.19 5.50
N SER A 360 15.67 8.01 5.84
CA SER A 360 17.06 7.89 6.31
C SER A 360 18.05 8.10 5.16
N PRO A 361 19.22 8.72 5.41
CA PRO A 361 20.23 8.95 4.36
C PRO A 361 20.64 7.65 3.64
N GLY A 362 20.78 6.55 4.38
CA GLY A 362 21.11 5.25 3.80
C GLY A 362 20.00 4.71 2.91
N ALA A 363 18.74 4.86 3.30
CA ALA A 363 17.61 4.44 2.48
C ALA A 363 17.46 5.29 1.21
N ILE A 364 17.69 6.61 1.30
CA ILE A 364 17.68 7.50 0.13
C ILE A 364 18.77 7.08 -0.85
N LEU A 365 19.98 6.82 -0.37
CA LEU A 365 21.08 6.36 -1.22
C LEU A 365 20.76 5.01 -1.89
N THR A 366 20.21 4.08 -1.13
CA THR A 366 19.76 2.77 -1.63
C THR A 366 18.68 2.95 -2.71
N LEU A 367 17.69 3.79 -2.45
CA LEU A 367 16.62 4.09 -3.41
C LEU A 367 17.18 4.63 -4.72
N ILE A 368 18.01 5.68 -4.65
CA ILE A 368 18.61 6.31 -5.83
C ILE A 368 19.46 5.31 -6.60
N TYR A 369 20.30 4.54 -5.91
CA TYR A 369 21.17 3.55 -6.54
C TYR A 369 20.37 2.47 -7.29
N PHE A 370 19.45 1.79 -6.59
CA PHE A 370 18.69 0.70 -7.22
C PHE A 370 17.69 1.18 -8.26
N PHE A 371 17.18 2.40 -8.11
CA PHE A 371 16.36 3.03 -9.15
C PHE A 371 17.18 3.27 -10.43
N ILE A 372 18.33 3.93 -10.32
CA ILE A 372 19.19 4.25 -11.47
C ILE A 372 19.70 2.97 -12.14
N MET A 373 20.26 2.05 -11.35
CA MET A 373 20.85 0.82 -11.90
C MET A 373 19.80 -0.10 -12.51
N GLY A 374 18.63 -0.23 -11.86
CA GLY A 374 17.50 -0.98 -12.39
C GLY A 374 16.94 -0.35 -13.66
N TYR A 375 16.86 0.98 -13.68
CA TYR A 375 16.40 1.70 -14.86
C TYR A 375 17.34 1.50 -16.05
N ILE A 376 18.65 1.58 -15.84
CA ILE A 376 19.67 1.34 -16.87
C ILE A 376 19.59 -0.11 -17.36
N SER A 377 19.60 -1.10 -16.47
CA SER A 377 19.57 -2.52 -16.82
C SER A 377 18.40 -2.85 -17.74
N ILE A 378 17.19 -2.46 -17.36
CA ILE A 378 16.02 -2.78 -18.17
C ILE A 378 15.94 -1.94 -19.43
N SER A 379 16.40 -0.67 -19.40
CA SER A 379 16.49 0.17 -20.60
C SER A 379 17.45 -0.42 -21.64
N ILE A 380 18.52 -1.10 -21.22
CA ILE A 380 19.42 -1.83 -22.11
C ILE A 380 18.67 -2.90 -22.92
N ILE A 381 17.77 -3.63 -22.28
CA ILE A 381 16.94 -4.65 -22.93
C ILE A 381 16.02 -4.00 -24.00
N PHE A 382 15.37 -2.87 -23.66
CA PHE A 382 14.52 -2.15 -24.62
C PHE A 382 15.31 -1.62 -25.82
N VAL A 383 16.51 -1.07 -25.60
CA VAL A 383 17.40 -0.62 -26.67
C VAL A 383 17.85 -1.80 -27.56
N ALA A 384 18.16 -2.93 -26.95
CA ALA A 384 18.53 -4.16 -27.68
C ALA A 384 17.36 -4.66 -28.56
N ILE A 385 16.14 -4.69 -28.03
CA ILE A 385 14.95 -5.07 -28.79
C ILE A 385 14.73 -4.10 -29.95
N GLY A 386 14.85 -2.78 -29.71
CA GLY A 386 14.71 -1.76 -30.76
C GLY A 386 15.77 -1.89 -31.87
N ALA A 387 16.99 -2.26 -31.51
CA ALA A 387 18.05 -2.49 -32.48
C ALA A 387 17.87 -3.77 -33.33
N LEU A 388 17.14 -4.74 -32.81
CA LEU A 388 16.88 -6.03 -33.47
C LEU A 388 15.60 -6.05 -34.31
N SER A 389 14.65 -5.14 -34.05
CA SER A 389 13.32 -5.14 -34.65
C SER A 389 13.23 -4.19 -35.85
N ASP A 390 12.58 -4.63 -36.92
CA ASP A 390 12.28 -3.81 -38.10
C ASP A 390 10.88 -3.21 -38.07
N SER A 391 10.01 -3.73 -37.21
CA SER A 391 8.63 -3.25 -37.06
C SER A 391 8.19 -3.27 -35.60
N MET A 392 7.16 -2.46 -35.28
CA MET A 392 6.59 -2.41 -33.94
C MET A 392 5.98 -3.74 -33.51
N SER A 393 5.36 -4.47 -34.44
CA SER A 393 4.79 -5.80 -34.18
C SER A 393 5.86 -6.83 -33.79
N GLU A 394 7.01 -6.80 -34.47
CA GLU A 394 8.13 -7.68 -34.15
C GLU A 394 8.72 -7.32 -32.78
N ALA A 395 8.91 -6.03 -32.51
CA ALA A 395 9.40 -5.55 -31.23
C ALA A 395 8.49 -5.94 -30.07
N GLN A 396 7.17 -5.84 -30.24
CA GLN A 396 6.19 -6.28 -29.24
C GLN A 396 6.28 -7.80 -28.97
N GLY A 397 6.57 -8.60 -30.00
CA GLY A 397 6.79 -10.04 -29.85
C GLY A 397 7.99 -10.37 -28.93
N TYR A 398 9.08 -9.63 -29.04
CA TYR A 398 10.25 -9.77 -28.14
C TYR A 398 10.02 -9.16 -26.76
N LEU A 399 9.20 -8.12 -26.68
CA LEU A 399 8.94 -7.40 -25.44
C LEU A 399 8.04 -8.19 -24.48
N MET A 400 7.06 -8.95 -24.99
CA MET A 400 6.10 -9.69 -24.15
C MET A 400 6.76 -10.66 -23.17
N PRO A 401 7.74 -11.51 -23.54
CA PRO A 401 8.45 -12.36 -22.59
C PRO A 401 9.18 -11.56 -21.51
N VAL A 402 9.74 -10.40 -21.86
CA VAL A 402 10.46 -9.53 -20.92
C VAL A 402 9.49 -8.91 -19.92
N ILE A 403 8.35 -8.41 -20.38
CA ILE A 403 7.29 -7.88 -19.51
C ILE A 403 6.82 -8.95 -18.53
N LEU A 404 6.55 -10.16 -19.00
CA LEU A 404 6.14 -11.27 -18.15
C LEU A 404 7.22 -11.65 -17.14
N ALA A 405 8.49 -11.69 -17.56
CA ALA A 405 9.60 -11.98 -16.68
C ALA A 405 9.75 -10.95 -15.53
N ILE A 406 9.40 -9.69 -15.77
CA ILE A 406 9.42 -8.64 -14.74
C ILE A 406 8.14 -8.64 -13.91
N LEU A 407 6.98 -8.75 -14.55
CA LEU A 407 5.67 -8.62 -13.88
C LEU A 407 5.40 -9.76 -12.90
N LEU A 408 5.70 -11.01 -13.28
CA LEU A 408 5.43 -12.19 -12.45
C LEU A 408 6.11 -12.12 -11.07
N PRO A 409 7.45 -11.92 -10.96
CA PRO A 409 8.11 -11.82 -9.66
C PRO A 409 7.68 -10.61 -8.85
N VAL A 410 7.40 -9.47 -9.49
CA VAL A 410 6.87 -8.28 -8.80
C VAL A 410 5.50 -8.56 -8.20
N THR A 411 4.64 -9.28 -8.90
CA THR A 411 3.32 -9.68 -8.38
C THR A 411 3.46 -10.61 -7.16
N PHE A 412 4.35 -11.60 -7.22
CA PHE A 412 4.64 -12.47 -6.06
C PHE A 412 5.22 -11.69 -4.88
N LEU A 413 6.08 -10.71 -5.15
CA LEU A 413 6.66 -9.85 -4.13
C LEU A 413 5.58 -9.02 -3.41
N ILE A 414 4.68 -8.41 -4.16
CA ILE A 414 3.53 -7.67 -3.61
C ILE A 414 2.69 -8.59 -2.71
N GLN A 415 2.34 -9.76 -3.21
CA GLN A 415 1.55 -10.74 -2.45
C GLN A 415 2.25 -11.19 -1.17
N ALA A 416 3.56 -11.47 -1.22
CA ALA A 416 4.35 -11.88 -0.06
C ALA A 416 4.40 -10.79 1.02
N ILE A 417 4.58 -9.53 0.63
CA ILE A 417 4.61 -8.39 1.56
C ILE A 417 3.22 -8.17 2.17
N LEU A 418 2.16 -8.20 1.37
CA LEU A 418 0.78 -8.00 1.84
C LEU A 418 0.31 -9.13 2.76
N SER A 419 0.72 -10.38 2.51
CA SER A 419 0.39 -11.52 3.35
C SER A 419 1.21 -11.56 4.66
N GLY A 420 2.29 -10.79 4.76
CA GLY A 420 3.23 -10.81 5.89
C GLY A 420 4.06 -12.10 5.98
N ASN A 421 3.99 -12.93 4.95
CA ASN A 421 4.71 -14.21 4.88
C ASN A 421 5.82 -14.13 3.82
N SER A 422 6.97 -13.61 4.23
CA SER A 422 8.17 -13.57 3.41
C SER A 422 8.83 -14.95 3.39
N GLY A 423 8.28 -15.87 2.62
CA GLY A 423 8.92 -17.17 2.40
C GLY A 423 10.33 -17.02 1.81
N PRO A 424 11.10 -18.10 1.66
CA PRO A 424 12.49 -18.07 1.17
C PRO A 424 12.63 -17.52 -0.26
N LEU A 425 11.53 -17.40 -0.98
CA LEU A 425 11.49 -16.91 -2.35
C LEU A 425 11.83 -15.43 -2.46
N VAL A 426 11.38 -14.60 -1.52
CA VAL A 426 11.63 -13.14 -1.55
C VAL A 426 13.11 -12.79 -1.38
N PRO A 427 13.86 -13.36 -0.41
CA PRO A 427 15.31 -13.22 -0.36
C PRO A 427 16.00 -13.72 -1.62
N LEU A 428 15.56 -14.84 -2.21
CA LEU A 428 16.14 -15.38 -3.44
C LEU A 428 16.01 -14.40 -4.62
N LEU A 429 14.85 -13.78 -4.79
CA LEU A 429 14.61 -12.79 -5.86
C LEU A 429 15.52 -11.57 -5.72
N THR A 430 15.99 -11.24 -4.53
CA THR A 430 16.94 -10.15 -4.28
C THR A 430 18.29 -10.35 -4.97
N TRP A 431 18.69 -11.61 -5.20
CA TRP A 431 19.97 -11.96 -5.80
C TRP A 431 19.92 -12.16 -7.32
N VAL A 432 18.73 -12.14 -7.92
CA VAL A 432 18.57 -12.24 -9.38
C VAL A 432 18.57 -10.83 -9.97
N PRO A 433 19.62 -10.44 -10.75
CA PRO A 433 19.89 -9.05 -11.13
C PRO A 433 18.70 -8.31 -11.75
N ILE A 434 17.95 -8.97 -12.63
CA ILE A 434 16.79 -8.37 -13.31
C ILE A 434 15.64 -8.01 -12.32
N TRP A 435 15.54 -8.71 -11.18
CA TRP A 435 14.52 -8.52 -10.16
C TRP A 435 15.03 -7.74 -8.95
N THR A 436 16.35 -7.71 -8.76
CA THR A 436 17.04 -7.04 -7.64
C THR A 436 16.52 -5.63 -7.38
N PRO A 437 16.39 -4.71 -8.37
CA PRO A 437 15.97 -3.35 -8.11
C PRO A 437 14.57 -3.28 -7.48
N PHE A 438 13.63 -4.07 -8.02
CA PHE A 438 12.25 -4.11 -7.52
C PHE A 438 12.17 -4.71 -6.13
N THR A 439 12.93 -5.79 -5.90
CA THR A 439 12.91 -6.53 -4.62
C THR A 439 13.52 -5.71 -3.50
N VAL A 440 14.67 -5.06 -3.74
CA VAL A 440 15.32 -4.22 -2.73
C VAL A 440 14.46 -3.01 -2.40
N LEU A 441 13.92 -2.31 -3.42
CA LEU A 441 13.04 -1.16 -3.21
C LEU A 441 11.80 -1.55 -2.40
N ALA A 442 11.12 -2.63 -2.74
CA ALA A 442 9.91 -3.07 -2.04
C ALA A 442 10.19 -3.53 -0.60
N ARG A 443 11.37 -4.11 -0.34
CA ARG A 443 11.78 -4.60 1.00
C ARG A 443 12.30 -3.51 1.94
N LEU A 444 12.51 -2.28 1.49
CA LEU A 444 12.96 -1.18 2.37
C LEU A 444 12.03 -0.98 3.58
N GLY A 445 10.74 -1.23 3.43
CA GLY A 445 9.75 -1.11 4.51
C GLY A 445 9.71 -2.29 5.48
N SER A 446 9.98 -3.50 5.00
CA SER A 446 9.93 -4.74 5.79
C SER A 446 11.25 -5.10 6.48
N GLY A 447 12.31 -4.32 6.20
CA GLY A 447 13.65 -4.55 6.72
C GLY A 447 14.46 -5.47 5.80
N ILE A 448 15.53 -4.92 5.25
CA ILE A 448 16.55 -5.66 4.48
C ILE A 448 17.89 -5.45 5.18
N SER A 449 18.71 -6.50 5.29
CA SER A 449 20.00 -6.37 5.93
C SER A 449 20.98 -5.55 5.07
N THR A 450 21.86 -4.80 5.72
CA THR A 450 22.89 -4.01 5.01
C THR A 450 23.77 -4.90 4.13
N PHE A 451 24.06 -6.13 4.57
CA PHE A 451 24.81 -7.10 3.80
C PHE A 451 24.09 -7.48 2.50
N GLU A 452 22.78 -7.74 2.57
CA GLU A 452 21.98 -8.04 1.37
C GLU A 452 21.95 -6.84 0.42
N VAL A 453 21.78 -5.61 0.94
CA VAL A 453 21.77 -4.39 0.11
C VAL A 453 23.10 -4.21 -0.63
N ILE A 454 24.23 -4.32 0.08
CA ILE A 454 25.56 -4.16 -0.54
C ILE A 454 25.84 -5.29 -1.53
N GLY A 455 25.57 -6.54 -1.14
CA GLY A 455 25.76 -7.69 -2.00
C GLY A 455 24.93 -7.61 -3.28
N ALA A 456 23.65 -7.29 -3.15
CA ALA A 456 22.74 -7.09 -4.28
C ALA A 456 23.19 -5.92 -5.18
N ALA A 457 23.71 -4.83 -4.60
CA ALA A 457 24.25 -3.70 -5.34
C ALA A 457 25.45 -4.09 -6.19
N VAL A 458 26.39 -4.86 -5.65
CA VAL A 458 27.57 -5.35 -6.38
C VAL A 458 27.16 -6.30 -7.51
N VAL A 459 26.25 -7.24 -7.23
CA VAL A 459 25.76 -8.19 -8.24
C VAL A 459 25.06 -7.45 -9.39
N LEU A 460 24.19 -6.49 -9.05
CA LEU A 460 23.49 -5.66 -10.05
C LEU A 460 24.47 -4.82 -10.89
N ALA A 461 25.46 -4.19 -10.25
CA ALA A 461 26.49 -3.43 -10.98
C ALA A 461 27.26 -4.30 -11.97
N GLY A 462 27.71 -5.48 -11.53
CA GLY A 462 28.39 -6.44 -12.39
C GLY A 462 27.52 -6.89 -13.58
N PHE A 463 26.23 -7.12 -13.32
CA PHE A 463 25.26 -7.48 -14.35
C PHE A 463 25.03 -6.35 -15.37
N VAL A 464 24.86 -5.12 -14.92
CA VAL A 464 24.70 -3.94 -15.80
C VAL A 464 25.94 -3.74 -16.68
N VAL A 465 27.14 -3.91 -16.13
CA VAL A 465 28.39 -3.86 -16.93
C VAL A 465 28.38 -4.94 -17.98
N LEU A 466 28.01 -6.16 -17.65
CA LEU A 466 27.88 -7.27 -18.60
C LEU A 466 26.87 -6.97 -19.71
N GLU A 467 25.67 -6.50 -19.33
CA GLU A 467 24.61 -6.10 -20.27
C GLU A 467 25.11 -5.01 -21.23
N MET A 468 25.80 -3.98 -20.70
CA MET A 468 26.38 -2.91 -21.52
C MET A 468 27.40 -3.43 -22.53
N MET A 469 28.26 -4.35 -22.12
CA MET A 469 29.26 -4.96 -23.04
C MET A 469 28.56 -5.77 -24.13
N LEU A 470 27.53 -6.53 -23.77
CA LEU A 470 26.73 -7.31 -24.72
C LEU A 470 25.98 -6.41 -25.70
N LEU A 471 25.33 -5.37 -25.17
CA LEU A 471 24.59 -4.41 -25.99
C LEU A 471 25.52 -3.68 -26.98
N ALA A 472 26.68 -3.23 -26.53
CA ALA A 472 27.64 -2.56 -27.39
C ALA A 472 28.08 -3.46 -28.59
N ARG A 473 28.29 -4.76 -28.35
CA ARG A 473 28.58 -5.73 -29.41
C ARG A 473 27.39 -5.91 -30.36
N LEU A 474 26.19 -6.08 -29.81
CA LEU A 474 24.97 -6.23 -30.62
C LEU A 474 24.70 -5.00 -31.48
N PHE A 475 24.84 -3.81 -30.90
CA PHE A 475 24.61 -2.55 -31.61
C PHE A 475 25.56 -2.37 -32.77
N ARG A 476 26.85 -2.63 -32.57
CA ARG A 476 27.89 -2.57 -33.62
C ARG A 476 27.61 -3.55 -34.75
N GLN A 477 27.20 -4.78 -34.41
CA GLN A 477 26.93 -5.80 -35.44
C GLN A 477 25.60 -5.56 -36.17
N SER A 478 24.55 -5.11 -35.47
CA SER A 478 23.24 -4.82 -36.06
C SER A 478 23.27 -3.65 -37.04
N LEU A 479 24.10 -2.65 -36.77
CA LEU A 479 24.27 -1.47 -37.66
C LEU A 479 25.11 -1.74 -38.89
N LEU A 480 26.07 -2.68 -38.81
CA LEU A 480 26.94 -3.04 -39.93
C LEU A 480 26.33 -4.11 -40.85
N ALA A 481 25.30 -4.83 -40.40
CA ALA A 481 24.66 -5.88 -41.18
C ALA A 481 23.52 -5.30 -42.06
N GLN A 482 23.85 -4.60 -43.11
CA GLN A 482 22.92 -4.23 -44.16
C GLN A 482 22.47 -5.50 -44.92
N GLY A 483 21.22 -5.93 -44.71
CA GLY A 483 20.51 -6.81 -45.65
C GLY A 483 20.26 -8.26 -45.28
N GLN A 484 20.76 -8.84 -44.21
CA GLN A 484 20.38 -10.19 -43.76
C GLN A 484 20.09 -10.22 -42.25
N LYS A 485 18.86 -10.64 -41.91
CA LYS A 485 18.48 -10.87 -40.50
C LYS A 485 19.30 -12.03 -39.91
N PRO A 486 20.16 -11.80 -38.92
CA PRO A 486 20.70 -12.92 -38.17
C PRO A 486 19.58 -13.47 -37.29
N GLY A 487 19.11 -14.69 -37.56
CA GLY A 487 18.18 -15.38 -36.66
C GLY A 487 18.77 -15.48 -35.26
N PHE A 488 17.91 -15.60 -34.24
CA PHE A 488 18.30 -15.65 -32.81
C PHE A 488 19.44 -16.67 -32.53
N LYS A 489 19.48 -17.79 -33.26
CA LYS A 489 20.59 -18.78 -33.22
C LYS A 489 21.92 -18.20 -33.71
N ALA A 490 21.90 -17.46 -34.81
CA ALA A 490 23.10 -16.84 -35.36
C ALA A 490 23.63 -15.71 -34.48
N LEU A 491 22.74 -15.02 -33.74
CA LEU A 491 23.10 -14.05 -32.71
C LEU A 491 23.80 -14.71 -31.51
N LEU A 492 23.27 -15.83 -31.01
CA LEU A 492 23.90 -16.62 -29.94
C LEU A 492 25.26 -17.19 -30.34
N GLU A 493 25.43 -17.61 -31.59
CA GLU A 493 26.69 -18.07 -32.09
C GLU A 493 27.72 -16.95 -32.26
N ARG A 494 27.28 -15.75 -32.64
CA ARG A 494 28.15 -14.55 -32.77
C ARG A 494 28.53 -13.91 -31.43
N LEU A 495 27.84 -14.22 -30.36
CA LEU A 495 28.19 -13.82 -28.98
C LEU A 495 29.27 -14.72 -28.36
N ARG A 496 29.61 -15.87 -28.99
CA ARG A 496 30.75 -16.67 -28.57
C ARG A 496 32.04 -15.92 -28.87
N PRO A 497 32.97 -15.84 -27.90
CA PRO A 497 34.27 -15.25 -28.15
C PRO A 497 34.96 -16.03 -29.29
N GLU A 498 35.39 -15.31 -30.33
CA GLU A 498 36.30 -15.88 -31.32
C GLU A 498 37.50 -16.44 -30.56
N ARG A 499 37.68 -17.76 -30.63
CA ARG A 499 38.96 -18.34 -30.26
C ARG A 499 39.94 -17.87 -31.28
N GLU A 500 40.81 -16.96 -30.89
CA GLU A 500 42.03 -16.64 -31.65
C GLU A 500 42.80 -17.97 -31.87
N THR A 501 42.81 -18.41 -33.11
CA THR A 501 43.72 -19.45 -33.57
C THR A 501 45.02 -18.79 -34.03
#